data_7130acced5dcd95d908d43a1d030c54b
#
_entry.id   7130acced5dcd95d908d43a1d030c54b
#
_cell.length_a   1.000
_cell.length_b   1.000
_cell.length_c   1.000
_cell.angle_alpha   90.00
_cell.angle_beta   90.00
_cell.angle_gamma   90.00
#
_symmetry.space_group_name_H-M   'P 1'
#
loop_
_entity.id
_entity.type
_entity.pdbx_description
1 polymer ?
#
loop_
_entity_poly.entity_id
_entity_poly.type
_entity_poly.pdbx_seq_one_letter_code
_entity_poly.pdbx_strand_id
1 'polypeptide(L)'
;MDLVTVEEPLEIWVAYEDKQGELTETSLSITMRTPGEDEALVTGFLFSEGIIRSLEDVTNISTFGPVTEPYSLQNQIKITLKSGERVAEKKFQRHFYSNSSCGVCGKASMAALEMLHLPAIDKTGFRIHDKTLRKLPSRLQESQAEFEKTGGLHGISLVSEDGEILLTKEDVGRHNAMDKLIGQLVLEQTLSANNEGVMKDKMVLVSGRASFELVQKSLVADIPFFSSIGAPSSAAIDLADKYGSTLVGFLKEKDYNIYHGAHRIFW
;
A
#
# COMPACT_ATOMS: atom_id res chain seq x y z
N MET A 1 -30.81 10.49 -7.30
CA MET A 1 -29.96 9.81 -8.29
C MET A 1 -28.83 9.20 -7.48
N ASP A 2 -28.62 7.90 -7.60
CA ASP A 2 -27.56 7.22 -6.86
C ASP A 2 -26.21 7.48 -7.52
N LEU A 3 -25.15 7.68 -6.72
CA LEU A 3 -23.78 7.85 -7.21
C LEU A 3 -23.04 6.53 -7.08
N VAL A 4 -22.43 6.12 -8.16
CA VAL A 4 -21.69 4.85 -8.23
C VAL A 4 -20.21 5.13 -8.47
N THR A 5 -19.35 4.42 -7.73
CA THR A 5 -17.90 4.49 -7.92
C THR A 5 -17.53 4.02 -9.32
N VAL A 6 -16.67 4.79 -9.98
CA VAL A 6 -16.08 4.37 -11.27
C VAL A 6 -14.97 3.38 -11.01
N GLU A 7 -15.01 2.26 -11.72
CA GLU A 7 -13.99 1.21 -11.72
C GLU A 7 -13.51 0.96 -13.14
N GLU A 8 -12.21 1.19 -13.40
CA GLU A 8 -11.59 1.06 -14.70
C GLU A 8 -10.26 0.32 -14.60
N PRO A 9 -9.87 -0.48 -15.62
CA PRO A 9 -8.55 -1.11 -15.64
C PRO A 9 -7.44 -0.06 -15.74
N LEU A 10 -6.30 -0.33 -15.14
CA LEU A 10 -5.06 0.41 -15.36
C LEU A 10 -3.95 -0.59 -15.66
N GLU A 11 -3.32 -0.48 -16.83
CA GLU A 11 -2.16 -1.26 -17.19
C GLU A 11 -0.88 -0.51 -16.82
N ILE A 12 -0.05 -1.16 -16.00
CA ILE A 12 1.19 -0.59 -15.46
C ILE A 12 2.38 -1.08 -16.27
N TRP A 13 3.11 -0.14 -16.87
CA TRP A 13 4.31 -0.40 -17.66
C TRP A 13 5.55 0.16 -16.99
N VAL A 14 6.69 -0.50 -17.18
CA VAL A 14 8.00 0.04 -16.88
C VAL A 14 8.86 0.13 -18.14
N ALA A 15 9.65 1.20 -18.19
CA ALA A 15 10.71 1.40 -19.19
C ALA A 15 12.05 1.59 -18.48
N TYR A 16 13.12 1.04 -19.02
CA TYR A 16 14.48 1.18 -18.50
C TYR A 16 15.51 0.86 -19.58
N GLU A 17 16.71 1.39 -19.44
CA GLU A 17 17.85 0.95 -20.26
C GLU A 17 18.39 -0.37 -19.70
N ASP A 18 18.55 -1.35 -20.57
CA ASP A 18 19.18 -2.62 -20.23
C ASP A 18 20.72 -2.49 -20.15
N LYS A 19 21.41 -3.61 -19.87
CA LYS A 19 22.88 -3.64 -19.75
C LYS A 19 23.62 -3.32 -21.06
N GLN A 20 22.93 -3.38 -22.18
CA GLN A 20 23.42 -3.03 -23.51
C GLN A 20 23.16 -1.57 -23.87
N GLY A 21 22.41 -0.83 -23.05
CA GLY A 21 21.97 0.55 -23.32
C GLY A 21 20.75 0.61 -24.22
N GLU A 22 20.03 -0.50 -24.43
CA GLU A 22 18.82 -0.50 -25.22
C GLU A 22 17.58 -0.26 -24.32
N LEU A 23 16.65 0.57 -24.81
CA LEU A 23 15.41 0.85 -24.11
C LEU A 23 14.51 -0.40 -24.12
N THR A 24 14.25 -0.92 -22.95
CA THR A 24 13.33 -2.04 -22.73
C THR A 24 12.04 -1.53 -22.11
N GLU A 25 10.90 -1.90 -22.69
CA GLU A 25 9.56 -1.61 -22.14
C GLU A 25 8.81 -2.92 -21.88
N THR A 26 8.09 -2.97 -20.76
CA THR A 26 7.31 -4.16 -20.40
C THR A 26 6.12 -3.82 -19.55
N SER A 27 4.98 -4.46 -19.84
CA SER A 27 3.81 -4.47 -18.94
C SER A 27 4.13 -5.34 -17.72
N LEU A 28 3.87 -4.80 -16.53
CA LEU A 28 4.08 -5.49 -15.26
C LEU A 28 2.78 -6.07 -14.69
N SER A 29 1.69 -5.31 -14.77
CA SER A 29 0.43 -5.67 -14.13
C SER A 29 -0.74 -4.92 -14.75
N ILE A 30 -1.94 -5.50 -14.61
CA ILE A 30 -3.21 -4.81 -14.84
C ILE A 30 -4.00 -4.90 -13.54
N THR A 31 -4.51 -3.76 -13.08
CA THR A 31 -5.35 -3.67 -11.88
C THR A 31 -6.64 -2.93 -12.17
N MET A 32 -7.72 -3.34 -11.52
CA MET A 32 -8.96 -2.56 -11.51
C MET A 32 -8.85 -1.49 -10.43
N ARG A 33 -9.03 -0.22 -10.79
CA ARG A 33 -8.87 0.91 -9.84
C ARG A 33 -9.98 1.94 -9.96
N THR A 34 -10.17 2.76 -8.96
CA THR A 34 -10.87 4.03 -9.07
C THR A 34 -9.95 5.03 -9.75
N PRO A 35 -10.34 5.62 -10.91
CA PRO A 35 -9.54 6.60 -11.64
C PRO A 35 -9.10 7.78 -10.78
N GLY A 36 -7.95 8.32 -11.12
CA GLY A 36 -7.28 9.39 -10.38
C GLY A 36 -6.17 8.86 -9.47
N GLU A 37 -5.18 9.70 -9.23
CA GLU A 37 -3.99 9.39 -8.44
C GLU A 37 -3.18 8.19 -8.99
N ASP A 38 -3.23 7.96 -10.30
CA ASP A 38 -2.58 6.82 -10.96
C ASP A 38 -1.04 6.86 -10.81
N GLU A 39 -0.45 8.07 -10.76
CA GLU A 39 0.98 8.23 -10.46
C GLU A 39 1.34 7.74 -9.06
N ALA A 40 0.52 8.06 -8.05
CA ALA A 40 0.70 7.57 -6.70
C ALA A 40 0.49 6.04 -6.65
N LEU A 41 -0.55 5.51 -7.30
CA LEU A 41 -0.80 4.08 -7.36
C LEU A 41 0.40 3.31 -7.92
N VAL A 42 0.92 3.71 -9.10
CA VAL A 42 2.03 2.98 -9.74
C VAL A 42 3.32 3.12 -8.95
N THR A 43 3.60 4.30 -8.39
CA THR A 43 4.79 4.54 -7.57
C THR A 43 4.78 3.66 -6.32
N GLY A 44 3.64 3.61 -5.61
CA GLY A 44 3.49 2.79 -4.42
C GLY A 44 3.52 1.29 -4.72
N PHE A 45 2.93 0.85 -5.83
CA PHE A 45 3.04 -0.51 -6.30
C PHE A 45 4.51 -0.92 -6.52
N LEU A 46 5.28 -0.13 -7.26
CA LEU A 46 6.68 -0.43 -7.54
C LEU A 46 7.56 -0.36 -6.27
N PHE A 47 7.28 0.55 -5.35
CA PHE A 47 7.96 0.63 -4.06
C PHE A 47 7.66 -0.60 -3.21
N SER A 48 6.38 -0.95 -3.06
CA SER A 48 5.93 -2.11 -2.29
C SER A 48 6.49 -3.44 -2.83
N GLU A 49 6.70 -3.52 -4.15
CA GLU A 49 7.34 -4.65 -4.81
C GLU A 49 8.88 -4.61 -4.75
N GLY A 50 9.49 -3.53 -4.22
CA GLY A 50 10.92 -3.35 -4.13
C GLY A 50 11.62 -3.13 -5.47
N ILE A 51 10.86 -2.71 -6.49
CA ILE A 51 11.40 -2.35 -7.83
C ILE A 51 12.07 -0.99 -7.76
N ILE A 52 11.48 -0.05 -7.03
CA ILE A 52 12.09 1.24 -6.69
C ILE A 52 12.32 1.33 -5.18
N ARG A 53 13.28 2.12 -4.75
CA ARG A 53 13.59 2.43 -3.34
C ARG A 53 13.27 3.85 -2.95
N SER A 54 13.23 4.74 -3.93
CA SER A 54 12.90 6.17 -3.76
C SER A 54 12.47 6.76 -5.09
N LEU A 55 11.99 8.00 -5.06
CA LEU A 55 11.69 8.75 -6.27
C LEU A 55 12.94 8.98 -7.15
N GLU A 56 14.14 8.92 -6.57
CA GLU A 56 15.41 9.04 -7.32
C GLU A 56 15.62 7.92 -8.34
N ASP A 57 15.00 6.76 -8.16
CA ASP A 57 15.06 5.65 -9.12
C ASP A 57 14.23 5.92 -10.39
N VAL A 58 13.38 6.95 -10.36
CA VAL A 58 12.42 7.28 -11.42
C VAL A 58 12.90 8.49 -12.20
N THR A 59 12.80 8.42 -13.53
CA THR A 59 13.12 9.54 -14.43
C THR A 59 11.88 10.19 -15.03
N ASN A 60 10.81 9.43 -15.24
CA ASN A 60 9.56 9.93 -15.79
C ASN A 60 8.38 9.05 -15.40
N ILE A 61 7.20 9.65 -15.22
CA ILE A 61 5.91 8.99 -15.12
C ILE A 61 4.97 9.64 -16.12
N SER A 62 4.28 8.84 -16.94
CA SER A 62 3.36 9.36 -17.95
C SER A 62 2.24 8.39 -18.26
N THR A 63 1.03 8.89 -18.43
CA THR A 63 -0.06 8.16 -19.05
C THR A 63 0.13 8.08 -20.56
N PHE A 64 -0.35 7.03 -21.20
CA PHE A 64 -0.27 6.83 -22.64
C PHE A 64 -1.40 5.92 -23.14
N GLY A 65 -1.36 5.60 -24.43
CA GLY A 65 -2.40 4.77 -25.05
C GLY A 65 -3.66 5.55 -25.46
N PRO A 66 -4.65 4.85 -26.00
CA PRO A 66 -5.88 5.48 -26.45
C PRO A 66 -6.71 6.04 -25.27
N VAL A 67 -7.40 7.14 -25.52
CA VAL A 67 -8.44 7.64 -24.62
C VAL A 67 -9.66 6.74 -24.75
N THR A 68 -10.18 6.26 -23.62
CA THR A 68 -11.34 5.37 -23.56
C THR A 68 -12.58 6.12 -23.04
N GLU A 69 -13.69 5.93 -23.73
CA GLU A 69 -15.00 6.44 -23.31
C GLU A 69 -15.66 5.44 -22.32
N PRO A 70 -16.57 5.87 -21.45
CA PRO A 70 -17.21 7.19 -21.43
C PRO A 70 -16.47 8.24 -20.58
N TYR A 71 -15.37 7.91 -19.92
CA TYR A 71 -14.72 8.77 -18.92
C TYR A 71 -13.55 9.58 -19.50
N SER A 72 -13.24 9.43 -20.78
CA SER A 72 -12.12 10.11 -21.46
C SER A 72 -10.76 9.85 -20.76
N LEU A 73 -10.51 8.61 -20.36
CA LEU A 73 -9.33 8.20 -19.60
C LEU A 73 -8.30 7.48 -20.48
N GLN A 74 -7.03 7.74 -20.20
CA GLN A 74 -5.94 6.87 -20.65
C GLN A 74 -5.67 5.82 -19.56
N ASN A 75 -5.94 4.56 -19.87
CA ASN A 75 -5.85 3.46 -18.91
C ASN A 75 -4.50 2.70 -18.98
N GLN A 76 -3.47 3.37 -19.45
CA GLN A 76 -2.08 2.88 -19.44
C GLN A 76 -1.17 3.93 -18.81
N ILE A 77 -0.31 3.49 -17.90
CA ILE A 77 0.68 4.35 -17.24
C ILE A 77 2.05 3.72 -17.34
N LYS A 78 3.04 4.51 -17.70
CA LYS A 78 4.43 4.08 -17.82
C LYS A 78 5.32 4.86 -16.87
N ILE A 79 6.13 4.12 -16.12
CA ILE A 79 7.17 4.67 -15.28
C ILE A 79 8.54 4.31 -15.88
N THR A 80 9.37 5.32 -16.11
CA THR A 80 10.72 5.15 -16.64
C THR A 80 11.71 5.15 -15.49
N LEU A 81 12.51 4.09 -15.40
CA LEU A 81 13.49 3.87 -14.34
C LEU A 81 14.90 4.18 -14.82
N LYS A 82 15.77 4.62 -13.90
CA LYS A 82 17.21 4.79 -14.16
C LYS A 82 17.95 3.47 -14.42
N SER A 83 17.44 2.35 -13.85
CA SER A 83 18.02 1.02 -13.97
C SER A 83 16.94 -0.05 -13.99
N GLY A 84 17.13 -1.06 -14.85
CA GLY A 84 16.25 -2.23 -14.95
C GLY A 84 16.68 -3.44 -14.11
N GLU A 85 17.77 -3.36 -13.35
CA GLU A 85 18.33 -4.53 -12.65
C GLU A 85 17.29 -5.22 -11.75
N ARG A 86 16.59 -4.45 -10.91
CA ARG A 86 15.55 -4.98 -10.01
C ARG A 86 14.31 -5.51 -10.77
N VAL A 87 13.99 -4.93 -11.92
CA VAL A 87 12.90 -5.42 -12.77
C VAL A 87 13.25 -6.80 -13.33
N ALA A 88 14.49 -6.97 -13.81
CA ALA A 88 14.95 -8.25 -14.33
C ALA A 88 14.96 -9.33 -13.25
N GLU A 89 15.46 -9.03 -12.06
CA GLU A 89 15.45 -9.96 -10.92
C GLU A 89 14.02 -10.42 -10.56
N LYS A 90 13.08 -9.48 -10.51
CA LYS A 90 11.66 -9.78 -10.21
C LYS A 90 10.97 -10.60 -11.29
N LYS A 91 11.27 -10.36 -12.58
CA LYS A 91 10.73 -11.17 -13.68
C LYS A 91 11.14 -12.65 -13.61
N PHE A 92 12.37 -12.95 -13.18
CA PHE A 92 12.82 -14.34 -12.98
C PHE A 92 12.12 -15.02 -11.79
N GLN A 93 11.63 -14.25 -10.82
CA GLN A 93 11.09 -14.78 -9.57
C GLN A 93 9.57 -14.90 -9.56
N ARG A 94 8.85 -14.18 -10.40
CA ARG A 94 7.38 -14.18 -10.44
C ARG A 94 6.84 -14.14 -11.86
N HIS A 95 5.88 -14.99 -12.13
CA HIS A 95 4.83 -14.66 -13.08
C HIS A 95 3.99 -13.54 -12.44
N PHE A 96 4.09 -12.31 -12.93
CA PHE A 96 3.31 -11.12 -12.51
C PHE A 96 1.81 -11.28 -12.87
N TYR A 97 1.18 -12.34 -12.43
CA TYR A 97 -0.26 -12.51 -12.53
C TYR A 97 -0.86 -12.38 -11.12
N SER A 98 -0.89 -11.17 -10.60
CA SER A 98 -1.76 -10.86 -9.48
C SER A 98 -3.11 -10.38 -10.02
N ASN A 99 -3.98 -11.31 -10.33
CA ASN A 99 -5.40 -10.99 -10.31
C ASN A 99 -5.76 -10.67 -8.85
N SER A 100 -6.33 -9.51 -8.62
CA SER A 100 -6.76 -8.96 -7.33
C SER A 100 -7.75 -9.85 -6.54
N SER A 101 -8.08 -11.03 -7.04
CA SER A 101 -9.04 -11.95 -6.46
C SER A 101 -8.47 -13.32 -6.08
N CYS A 102 -7.21 -13.65 -6.40
CA CYS A 102 -6.66 -14.97 -6.11
C CYS A 102 -5.34 -14.83 -5.34
N GLY A 103 -5.38 -15.16 -4.05
CA GLY A 103 -4.22 -15.12 -3.16
C GLY A 103 -3.05 -15.92 -3.73
N VAL A 104 -1.92 -15.29 -3.85
CA VAL A 104 -0.63 -15.92 -4.12
C VAL A 104 -0.40 -17.00 -3.06
N CYS A 105 0.06 -18.17 -3.47
CA CYS A 105 0.39 -19.26 -2.57
C CYS A 105 1.31 -18.74 -1.44
N GLY A 106 0.86 -18.80 -0.17
CA GLY A 106 1.49 -18.14 0.98
C GLY A 106 2.98 -18.42 1.16
N LYS A 107 3.49 -19.57 0.70
CA LYS A 107 4.92 -19.89 0.71
C LYS A 107 5.75 -19.04 -0.27
N ALA A 108 5.23 -18.75 -1.46
CA ALA A 108 5.92 -17.91 -2.44
C ALA A 108 5.96 -16.44 -1.97
N SER A 109 4.93 -15.99 -1.26
CA SER A 109 4.86 -14.65 -0.67
C SER A 109 5.84 -14.46 0.50
N MET A 110 5.99 -15.47 1.37
CA MET A 110 6.97 -15.44 2.48
C MET A 110 8.41 -15.41 1.96
N ALA A 111 8.75 -16.25 0.97
CA ALA A 111 10.07 -16.22 0.34
C ALA A 111 10.39 -14.88 -0.33
N ALA A 112 9.38 -14.25 -0.97
CA ALA A 112 9.55 -12.93 -1.58
C ALA A 112 9.83 -11.82 -0.55
N LEU A 113 9.27 -11.92 0.67
CA LEU A 113 9.58 -11.00 1.77
C LEU A 113 10.98 -11.16 2.32
N GLU A 114 11.45 -12.41 2.46
CA GLU A 114 12.81 -12.68 2.90
C GLU A 114 13.84 -12.06 1.95
N MET A 115 13.52 -11.96 0.67
CA MET A 115 14.35 -11.29 -0.33
C MET A 115 14.34 -9.75 -0.24
N LEU A 116 13.33 -9.16 0.38
CA LEU A 116 13.30 -7.71 0.62
C LEU A 116 14.20 -7.30 1.81
N HIS A 117 14.74 -8.26 2.56
CA HIS A 117 15.60 -8.04 3.73
C HIS A 117 15.04 -6.99 4.70
N LEU A 118 13.72 -7.06 4.96
CA LEU A 118 13.07 -6.12 5.86
C LEU A 118 13.65 -6.24 7.26
N PRO A 119 14.06 -5.13 7.90
CA PRO A 119 14.49 -5.14 9.29
C PRO A 119 13.29 -5.46 10.21
N ALA A 120 13.58 -6.03 11.37
CA ALA A 120 12.57 -6.13 12.42
C ALA A 120 12.18 -4.73 12.88
N ILE A 121 10.88 -4.50 13.07
CA ILE A 121 10.36 -3.22 13.54
C ILE A 121 10.84 -2.94 14.97
N ASP A 122 11.35 -1.73 15.20
CA ASP A 122 11.79 -1.27 16.52
C ASP A 122 10.61 -1.28 17.51
N LYS A 123 10.83 -1.86 18.68
CA LYS A 123 9.82 -1.93 19.75
C LYS A 123 9.55 -0.58 20.43
N THR A 124 10.45 0.39 20.28
CA THR A 124 10.39 1.68 20.97
C THR A 124 9.65 2.78 20.20
N GLY A 125 9.26 2.51 18.94
CA GLY A 125 8.56 3.46 18.08
C GLY A 125 7.13 3.77 18.53
N PHE A 126 6.24 3.96 17.59
CA PHE A 126 4.83 4.36 17.74
C PHE A 126 4.15 3.82 19.01
N ARG A 127 3.47 4.70 19.73
CA ARG A 127 2.60 4.35 20.86
C ARG A 127 1.31 5.16 20.81
N ILE A 128 0.19 4.52 21.12
CA ILE A 128 -1.11 5.16 21.09
C ILE A 128 -1.90 4.85 22.36
N HIS A 129 -2.63 5.85 22.88
CA HIS A 129 -3.54 5.64 23.99
C HIS A 129 -4.80 4.90 23.54
N ASP A 130 -5.29 3.92 24.33
CA ASP A 130 -6.49 3.14 24.05
C ASP A 130 -7.70 4.02 23.67
N LYS A 131 -7.95 5.09 24.42
CA LYS A 131 -9.06 6.01 24.11
C LYS A 131 -8.92 6.71 22.76
N THR A 132 -7.69 6.96 22.30
CA THR A 132 -7.42 7.55 20.98
C THR A 132 -7.65 6.51 19.89
N LEU A 133 -7.14 5.30 20.07
CA LEU A 133 -7.32 4.19 19.14
C LEU A 133 -8.80 3.91 18.87
N ARG A 134 -9.63 3.89 19.91
CA ARG A 134 -11.10 3.68 19.81
C ARG A 134 -11.84 4.75 19.01
N LYS A 135 -11.30 5.96 18.88
CA LYS A 135 -11.90 7.05 18.09
C LYS A 135 -11.55 6.99 16.60
N LEU A 136 -10.57 6.17 16.23
CA LEU A 136 -10.09 6.13 14.84
C LEU A 136 -11.13 5.63 13.83
N PRO A 137 -12.07 4.70 14.12
CA PRO A 137 -13.10 4.32 13.17
C PRO A 137 -13.97 5.47 12.69
N SER A 138 -14.44 6.35 13.61
CA SER A 138 -15.22 7.53 13.23
C SER A 138 -14.38 8.54 12.44
N ARG A 139 -13.12 8.78 12.86
CA ARG A 139 -12.20 9.67 12.13
C ARG A 139 -11.89 9.17 10.72
N LEU A 140 -11.71 7.85 10.54
CA LEU A 140 -11.54 7.27 9.22
C LEU A 140 -12.76 7.51 8.35
N GLN A 141 -13.97 7.27 8.87
CA GLN A 141 -15.20 7.50 8.14
C GLN A 141 -15.34 8.97 7.70
N GLU A 142 -15.04 9.92 8.58
CA GLU A 142 -15.05 11.34 8.29
C GLU A 142 -14.04 11.75 7.22
N SER A 143 -12.93 11.00 7.07
CA SER A 143 -11.89 11.27 6.08
C SER A 143 -12.13 10.64 4.71
N GLN A 144 -13.16 9.79 4.56
CA GLN A 144 -13.48 9.07 3.33
C GLN A 144 -14.54 9.81 2.50
N ALA A 145 -14.15 10.91 1.83
CA ALA A 145 -15.06 11.78 1.11
C ALA A 145 -15.76 11.12 -0.09
N GLU A 146 -15.10 10.23 -0.79
CA GLU A 146 -15.68 9.52 -1.94
C GLU A 146 -16.54 8.33 -1.50
N PHE A 147 -16.14 7.63 -0.43
CA PHE A 147 -16.97 6.60 0.18
C PHE A 147 -18.29 7.17 0.72
N GLU A 148 -18.28 8.36 1.32
CA GLU A 148 -19.47 9.02 1.81
C GLU A 148 -20.51 9.23 0.69
N LYS A 149 -20.05 9.52 -0.53
CA LYS A 149 -20.92 9.75 -1.69
C LYS A 149 -21.42 8.46 -2.33
N THR A 150 -20.59 7.41 -2.36
CA THR A 150 -20.83 6.23 -3.21
C THR A 150 -20.99 4.93 -2.44
N GLY A 151 -20.45 4.84 -1.22
CA GLY A 151 -20.42 3.61 -0.40
C GLY A 151 -19.55 2.48 -0.97
N GLY A 152 -18.85 2.69 -2.10
CA GLY A 152 -18.20 1.65 -2.89
C GLY A 152 -16.68 1.55 -2.76
N LEU A 153 -16.04 2.31 -1.86
CA LEU A 153 -14.60 2.40 -1.76
C LEU A 153 -14.03 1.84 -0.46
N HIS A 154 -12.78 1.43 -0.53
CA HIS A 154 -11.95 1.15 0.63
C HIS A 154 -11.07 2.36 0.95
N GLY A 155 -11.06 2.78 2.23
CA GLY A 155 -10.18 3.83 2.72
C GLY A 155 -8.99 3.26 3.50
N ILE A 156 -7.83 3.87 3.28
CA ILE A 156 -6.61 3.63 4.06
C ILE A 156 -6.04 4.96 4.50
N SER A 157 -5.76 5.07 5.80
CA SER A 157 -5.22 6.31 6.38
C SER A 157 -3.88 6.08 7.07
N LEU A 158 -2.98 7.05 6.91
CA LEU A 158 -1.80 7.24 7.75
C LEU A 158 -2.20 8.08 8.95
N VAL A 159 -1.84 7.64 10.15
CA VAL A 159 -2.30 8.23 11.41
C VAL A 159 -1.12 8.48 12.34
N SER A 160 -1.11 9.62 13.05
CA SER A 160 -0.13 9.98 14.07
C SER A 160 -0.41 9.29 15.42
N GLU A 161 0.51 9.39 16.37
CA GLU A 161 0.36 8.90 17.75
C GLU A 161 -0.82 9.56 18.50
N ASP A 162 -1.14 10.82 18.18
CA ASP A 162 -2.29 11.55 18.72
C ASP A 162 -3.61 11.19 18.04
N GLY A 163 -3.54 10.29 17.05
CA GLY A 163 -4.71 9.82 16.29
C GLY A 163 -5.19 10.82 15.24
N GLU A 164 -4.37 11.76 14.82
CA GLU A 164 -4.66 12.65 13.70
C GLU A 164 -4.55 11.87 12.39
N ILE A 165 -5.55 12.01 11.51
CA ILE A 165 -5.47 11.48 10.14
C ILE A 165 -4.59 12.41 9.33
N LEU A 166 -3.40 11.94 8.93
CA LEU A 166 -2.41 12.72 8.19
C LEU A 166 -2.66 12.66 6.67
N LEU A 167 -3.08 11.49 6.19
CA LEU A 167 -3.34 11.23 4.78
C LEU A 167 -4.37 10.12 4.67
N THR A 168 -5.36 10.27 3.79
CA THR A 168 -6.31 9.21 3.43
C THR A 168 -6.30 9.00 1.92
N LYS A 169 -6.31 7.74 1.51
CA LYS A 169 -6.48 7.33 0.12
C LYS A 169 -7.63 6.35 0.00
N GLU A 170 -8.39 6.50 -1.08
CA GLU A 170 -9.56 5.69 -1.37
C GLU A 170 -9.41 5.01 -2.73
N ASP A 171 -9.87 3.77 -2.82
CA ASP A 171 -9.93 3.00 -4.08
C ASP A 171 -10.96 1.87 -3.94
N VAL A 172 -11.52 1.42 -5.07
CA VAL A 172 -12.36 0.21 -5.13
C VAL A 172 -11.58 -1.04 -4.65
N GLY A 173 -10.27 -1.05 -4.89
CA GLY A 173 -9.34 -2.08 -4.43
C GLY A 173 -8.56 -1.64 -3.19
N ARG A 174 -8.73 -2.35 -2.05
CA ARG A 174 -7.97 -2.01 -0.83
C ARG A 174 -6.45 -2.04 -1.00
N HIS A 175 -5.92 -2.88 -1.89
CA HIS A 175 -4.49 -2.94 -2.20
C HIS A 175 -4.04 -1.69 -2.97
N ASN A 176 -4.87 -1.24 -3.91
CA ASN A 176 -4.62 0.00 -4.64
C ASN A 176 -4.66 1.24 -3.71
N ALA A 177 -5.63 1.28 -2.77
CA ALA A 177 -5.68 2.36 -1.79
C ALA A 177 -4.39 2.43 -0.95
N MET A 178 -3.82 1.26 -0.59
CA MET A 178 -2.54 1.19 0.11
C MET A 178 -1.37 1.65 -0.78
N ASP A 179 -1.36 1.23 -2.04
CA ASP A 179 -0.35 1.68 -2.99
C ASP A 179 -0.46 3.19 -3.25
N LYS A 180 -1.67 3.74 -3.40
CA LYS A 180 -1.87 5.20 -3.50
C LYS A 180 -1.29 5.94 -2.28
N LEU A 181 -1.51 5.41 -1.06
CA LEU A 181 -0.99 6.02 0.16
C LEU A 181 0.55 5.99 0.19
N ILE A 182 1.15 4.82 -0.02
CA ILE A 182 2.61 4.66 -0.05
C ILE A 182 3.23 5.50 -1.16
N GLY A 183 2.65 5.45 -2.36
CA GLY A 183 3.16 6.18 -3.50
C GLY A 183 3.09 7.69 -3.35
N GLN A 184 2.05 8.22 -2.71
CA GLN A 184 1.99 9.64 -2.36
C GLN A 184 3.17 10.05 -1.46
N LEU A 185 3.47 9.24 -0.44
CA LEU A 185 4.59 9.49 0.46
C LEU A 185 5.95 9.44 -0.27
N VAL A 186 6.10 8.54 -1.24
CA VAL A 186 7.31 8.46 -2.07
C VAL A 186 7.42 9.66 -3.01
N LEU A 187 6.32 10.05 -3.67
CA LEU A 187 6.29 11.22 -4.57
C LEU A 187 6.61 12.53 -3.83
N GLU A 188 6.16 12.68 -2.59
CA GLU A 188 6.47 13.79 -1.71
C GLU A 188 7.88 13.70 -1.09
N GLN A 189 8.64 12.65 -1.41
CA GLN A 189 9.96 12.35 -0.86
C GLN A 189 9.98 12.20 0.68
N THR A 190 8.82 12.00 1.28
CA THR A 190 8.68 11.72 2.72
C THR A 190 9.09 10.29 3.05
N LEU A 191 8.83 9.34 2.12
CA LEU A 191 9.19 7.93 2.26
C LEU A 191 10.27 7.54 1.24
N SER A 192 11.34 6.94 1.74
CA SER A 192 12.42 6.35 0.94
C SER A 192 13.02 5.17 1.69
N ALA A 193 13.36 4.10 1.00
CA ALA A 193 14.05 2.95 1.60
C ALA A 193 15.47 3.29 2.12
N ASN A 194 16.00 4.47 1.74
CA ASN A 194 17.27 4.98 2.24
C ASN A 194 17.11 5.82 3.52
N ASN A 195 15.86 6.09 3.93
CA ASN A 195 15.49 6.97 5.04
C ASN A 195 14.81 6.14 6.15
N GLU A 196 15.56 5.23 6.75
CA GLU A 196 15.04 4.33 7.79
C GLU A 196 14.44 5.11 8.97
N GLY A 197 13.28 4.67 9.41
CA GLY A 197 12.63 5.16 10.62
C GLY A 197 11.78 6.42 10.48
N VAL A 198 11.59 6.95 9.28
CA VAL A 198 10.73 8.14 9.06
C VAL A 198 9.27 7.85 9.39
N MET A 199 8.84 6.59 9.25
CA MET A 199 7.46 6.17 9.56
C MET A 199 7.31 5.50 10.93
N LYS A 200 8.34 5.50 11.77
CA LYS A 200 8.33 4.82 13.09
C LYS A 200 7.28 5.35 14.06
N ASP A 201 6.87 6.60 13.93
CA ASP A 201 5.87 7.28 14.72
C ASP A 201 4.49 7.35 14.04
N LYS A 202 4.25 6.46 13.07
CA LYS A 202 3.01 6.41 12.31
C LYS A 202 2.35 5.04 12.40
N MET A 203 1.04 5.01 12.11
CA MET A 203 0.29 3.78 11.91
C MET A 203 -0.55 3.82 10.64
N VAL A 204 -0.87 2.64 10.12
CA VAL A 204 -1.87 2.47 9.06
C VAL A 204 -3.20 2.03 9.67
N LEU A 205 -4.28 2.67 9.26
CA LEU A 205 -5.66 2.29 9.55
C LEU A 205 -6.40 1.96 8.26
N VAL A 206 -7.01 0.78 8.17
CA VAL A 206 -7.76 0.34 6.99
C VAL A 206 -9.22 0.10 7.29
N SER A 207 -10.11 0.53 6.39
CA SER A 207 -11.57 0.31 6.51
C SER A 207 -11.97 -1.16 6.30
N GLY A 208 -11.13 -1.93 5.63
CA GLY A 208 -11.36 -3.33 5.27
C GLY A 208 -10.70 -4.34 6.21
N ARG A 209 -10.43 -5.53 5.67
CA ARG A 209 -9.72 -6.62 6.35
C ARG A 209 -8.21 -6.43 6.26
N ALA A 210 -7.48 -6.83 7.31
CA ALA A 210 -6.02 -6.95 7.29
C ALA A 210 -5.62 -8.26 6.57
N SER A 211 -5.21 -8.15 5.30
CA SER A 211 -4.62 -9.28 4.57
C SER A 211 -3.10 -9.31 4.74
N PHE A 212 -2.50 -10.48 4.46
CA PHE A 212 -1.04 -10.63 4.41
C PHE A 212 -0.37 -9.51 3.61
N GLU A 213 -0.86 -9.25 2.40
CA GLU A 213 -0.28 -8.28 1.47
C GLU A 213 -0.35 -6.83 1.99
N LEU A 214 -1.44 -6.43 2.65
CA LEU A 214 -1.54 -5.10 3.24
C LEU A 214 -0.56 -4.91 4.40
N VAL A 215 -0.42 -5.92 5.27
CA VAL A 215 0.58 -5.89 6.36
C VAL A 215 2.00 -5.89 5.79
N GLN A 216 2.25 -6.66 4.72
CA GLN A 216 3.53 -6.64 4.00
C GLN A 216 3.87 -5.25 3.49
N LYS A 217 2.94 -4.57 2.80
CA LYS A 217 3.14 -3.21 2.28
C LYS A 217 3.43 -2.21 3.41
N SER A 218 2.74 -2.35 4.55
CA SER A 218 3.01 -1.53 5.74
C SER A 218 4.44 -1.73 6.26
N LEU A 219 4.92 -2.98 6.31
CA LEU A 219 6.28 -3.31 6.74
C LEU A 219 7.34 -2.78 5.76
N VAL A 220 7.09 -2.88 4.45
CA VAL A 220 7.99 -2.31 3.41
C VAL A 220 8.10 -0.79 3.56
N ALA A 221 7.02 -0.13 4.00
CA ALA A 221 6.99 1.31 4.30
C ALA A 221 7.53 1.65 5.70
N ASP A 222 8.08 0.69 6.45
CA ASP A 222 8.61 0.87 7.83
C ASP A 222 7.57 1.41 8.82
N ILE A 223 6.27 1.07 8.62
CA ILE A 223 5.18 1.49 9.51
C ILE A 223 4.94 0.40 10.56
N PRO A 224 5.17 0.70 11.86
CA PRO A 224 5.22 -0.32 12.91
C PRO A 224 3.86 -0.79 13.41
N PHE A 225 2.78 -0.09 13.10
CA PHE A 225 1.44 -0.36 13.64
C PHE A 225 0.41 -0.44 12.51
N PHE A 226 -0.26 -1.57 12.42
CA PHE A 226 -1.34 -1.82 11.46
C PHE A 226 -2.66 -2.07 12.18
N SER A 227 -3.70 -1.31 11.83
CA SER A 227 -5.04 -1.47 12.39
C SER A 227 -6.09 -1.63 11.29
N SER A 228 -7.10 -2.44 11.54
CA SER A 228 -8.19 -2.71 10.59
C SER A 228 -9.56 -2.73 11.26
N ILE A 229 -10.56 -2.20 10.56
CA ILE A 229 -11.96 -2.31 10.96
C ILE A 229 -12.44 -3.77 10.84
N GLY A 230 -11.94 -4.48 9.84
CA GLY A 230 -12.24 -5.88 9.59
C GLY A 230 -11.30 -6.87 10.28
N ALA A 231 -11.49 -8.16 9.95
CA ALA A 231 -10.70 -9.26 10.47
C ALA A 231 -9.31 -9.34 9.82
N PRO A 232 -8.26 -9.76 10.56
CA PRO A 232 -7.00 -10.17 9.95
C PRO A 232 -7.09 -11.61 9.43
N SER A 233 -6.22 -11.93 8.46
CA SER A 233 -5.94 -13.31 8.06
C SER A 233 -4.86 -13.92 8.99
N SER A 234 -4.80 -15.27 9.07
CA SER A 234 -3.75 -15.94 9.82
C SER A 234 -2.36 -15.57 9.34
N ALA A 235 -2.14 -15.52 8.03
CA ALA A 235 -0.87 -15.11 7.45
C ALA A 235 -0.47 -13.65 7.76
N ALA A 236 -1.44 -12.75 7.95
CA ALA A 236 -1.18 -11.39 8.42
C ALA A 236 -0.72 -11.36 9.89
N ILE A 237 -1.28 -12.24 10.73
CA ILE A 237 -0.88 -12.38 12.14
C ILE A 237 0.54 -12.94 12.23
N ASP A 238 0.83 -14.01 11.50
CA ASP A 238 2.17 -14.64 11.46
C ASP A 238 3.24 -13.64 10.99
N LEU A 239 2.88 -12.80 10.02
CA LEU A 239 3.76 -11.77 9.50
C LEU A 239 4.04 -10.66 10.52
N ALA A 240 3.01 -10.18 11.20
CA ALA A 240 3.13 -9.16 12.24
C ALA A 240 4.00 -9.66 13.41
N ASP A 241 3.83 -10.93 13.83
CA ASP A 241 4.64 -11.57 14.85
C ASP A 241 6.11 -11.68 14.42
N LYS A 242 6.36 -12.20 13.21
CA LYS A 242 7.73 -12.40 12.66
C LYS A 242 8.55 -11.11 12.64
N TYR A 243 7.95 -9.97 12.27
CA TYR A 243 8.64 -8.68 12.13
C TYR A 243 8.45 -7.74 13.32
N GLY A 244 7.69 -8.12 14.34
CA GLY A 244 7.50 -7.34 15.56
C GLY A 244 6.57 -6.13 15.39
N SER A 245 5.73 -6.09 14.37
CA SER A 245 4.75 -5.02 14.18
C SER A 245 3.50 -5.24 15.03
N THR A 246 2.79 -4.17 15.38
CA THR A 246 1.50 -4.29 16.06
C THR A 246 0.40 -4.54 15.03
N LEU A 247 -0.46 -5.51 15.31
CA LEU A 247 -1.64 -5.81 14.51
C LEU A 247 -2.90 -5.79 15.36
N VAL A 248 -3.79 -4.85 15.04
CA VAL A 248 -5.13 -4.70 15.61
C VAL A 248 -6.17 -5.00 14.55
N GLY A 249 -7.17 -5.80 14.90
CA GLY A 249 -8.32 -6.08 14.05
C GLY A 249 -9.63 -5.89 14.76
N PHE A 250 -10.74 -5.87 13.99
CA PHE A 250 -12.09 -5.60 14.50
C PHE A 250 -12.18 -4.28 15.28
N LEU A 251 -11.42 -3.27 14.87
CA LEU A 251 -11.36 -2.00 15.56
C LEU A 251 -12.73 -1.31 15.52
N LYS A 252 -13.30 -1.10 16.71
CA LYS A 252 -14.55 -0.37 16.94
C LYS A 252 -14.40 0.56 18.14
N GLU A 253 -15.32 1.46 18.33
CA GLU A 253 -15.31 2.38 19.48
C GLU A 253 -15.38 1.65 20.84
N LYS A 254 -16.07 0.52 20.90
CA LYS A 254 -16.28 -0.22 22.16
C LYS A 254 -15.22 -1.28 22.42
N ASP A 255 -14.73 -1.94 21.36
CA ASP A 255 -13.84 -3.08 21.47
C ASP A 255 -12.94 -3.23 20.25
N TYR A 256 -11.88 -3.98 20.40
CA TYR A 256 -10.97 -4.41 19.34
C TYR A 256 -10.13 -5.59 19.82
N ASN A 257 -9.52 -6.30 18.89
CA ASN A 257 -8.64 -7.41 19.19
C ASN A 257 -7.18 -7.04 18.85
N ILE A 258 -6.28 -7.28 19.81
CA ILE A 258 -4.82 -7.17 19.59
C ILE A 258 -4.31 -8.56 19.26
N TYR A 259 -3.81 -8.75 18.06
CA TYR A 259 -3.23 -10.02 17.59
C TYR A 259 -1.75 -10.12 17.87
N HIS A 260 -1.04 -8.99 17.79
CA HIS A 260 0.38 -8.89 18.12
C HIS A 260 0.73 -7.46 18.56
N GLY A 261 1.81 -7.31 19.35
CA GLY A 261 2.42 -6.00 19.64
C GLY A 261 1.67 -5.11 20.63
N ALA A 262 0.99 -5.69 21.65
CA ALA A 262 0.21 -4.94 22.65
C ALA A 262 1.00 -3.86 23.40
N HIS A 263 2.32 -3.93 23.43
CA HIS A 263 3.21 -2.97 24.12
C HIS A 263 3.15 -1.54 23.54
N ARG A 264 2.60 -1.35 22.32
CA ARG A 264 2.40 -0.04 21.71
C ARG A 264 1.06 0.61 22.06
N ILE A 265 0.19 -0.08 22.82
CA ILE A 265 -1.08 0.46 23.28
C ILE A 265 -1.00 0.66 24.79
N PHE A 266 -1.33 1.86 25.27
CA PHE A 266 -1.33 2.18 26.70
C PHE A 266 -2.69 2.72 27.14
N TRP A 267 -3.05 2.45 28.42
CA TRP A 267 -4.34 2.77 29.05
C TRP A 267 -4.22 3.92 30.03
#